data_0e6b7ff324d5e9739b63015b922e2dc7
#
_entry.id   0e6b7ff324d5e9739b63015b922e2dc7
#
_cell.length_a   1.000
_cell.length_b   1.000
_cell.length_c   1.000
_cell.angle_alpha   90.00
_cell.angle_beta   90.00
_cell.angle_gamma   90.00
#
_symmetry.space_group_name_H-M   'P 1'
#
loop_
_entity.id
_entity.type
_entity.pdbx_description
1 polymer ?
#
loop_
_entity_poly.entity_id
_entity_poly.type
_entity_poly.pdbx_seq_one_letter_code
_entity_poly.pdbx_strand_id
1 'polypeptide(L)' 'MVSKNLFTVSPDDPLERAIEILGKHHFKKIPVVNDQGTIVGVISRGDVIRQLVNSFVLNP' A
#
# COMPACT_ATOMS: atom_id res chain seq x y z
N MET A 1 -17.22 2.84 -15.06
CA MET A 1 -16.81 2.75 -14.67
C MET A 1 -16.35 2.66 -13.86
N VAL A 2 -16.25 2.56 -13.57
CA VAL A 2 -15.84 2.35 -12.85
C VAL A 2 -15.33 2.43 -12.03
N SER A 3 -15.39 2.14 -11.61
CA SER A 3 -15.09 2.14 -10.64
C SER A 3 -14.16 2.37 -10.13
N LYS A 4 -13.86 2.74 -9.95
CA LYS A 4 -12.93 3.00 -9.48
C LYS A 4 -12.43 2.54 -8.49
N ASN A 5 -11.57 2.07 -8.42
CA ASN A 5 -11.17 1.53 -7.44
C ASN A 5 -10.46 2.38 -6.60
N LEU A 6 -10.94 2.57 -5.54
CA LEU A 6 -10.54 3.58 -4.72
C LEU A 6 -9.45 3.24 -3.79
N PHE A 7 -9.10 1.95 -3.74
CA PHE A 7 -8.18 1.48 -2.73
C PHE A 7 -6.93 0.94 -3.38
N THR A 8 -6.33 1.77 -4.23
CA THR A 8 -5.08 1.45 -4.87
C THR A 8 -4.06 2.50 -4.50
N VAL A 9 -2.78 2.20 -4.68
CA VAL A 9 -1.72 3.17 -4.47
C VAL A 9 -0.89 3.26 -5.72
N SER A 10 -0.21 4.37 -5.86
CA SER A 10 0.71 4.62 -6.96
C SER A 10 2.12 4.27 -6.51
N PRO A 11 3.02 3.90 -7.42
CA PRO A 11 4.42 3.67 -7.04
C PRO A 11 5.06 4.90 -6.41
N ASP A 12 4.54 6.09 -6.70
CA ASP A 12 5.08 7.31 -6.15
C ASP A 12 4.47 7.68 -4.81
N ASP A 13 3.45 6.97 -4.38
CA ASP A 13 2.81 7.30 -3.11
C ASP A 13 3.70 6.89 -1.95
N PRO A 14 3.67 7.65 -0.86
CA PRO A 14 4.44 7.27 0.31
C PRO A 14 3.83 6.07 1.00
N LEU A 15 4.64 5.40 1.80
CA LEU A 15 4.18 4.22 2.52
C LEU A 15 3.01 4.55 3.44
N GLU A 16 2.97 5.77 3.96
CA GLU A 16 1.88 6.18 4.83
C GLU A 16 0.52 6.06 4.18
N ARG A 17 0.49 6.20 2.87
CA ARG A 17 -0.77 6.06 2.17
C ARG A 17 -1.29 4.64 2.24
N ALA A 18 -0.41 3.67 2.06
CA ALA A 18 -0.81 2.27 2.17
C ALA A 18 -1.22 1.95 3.61
N ILE A 19 -0.50 2.49 4.56
CA ILE A 19 -0.81 2.27 5.97
C ILE A 19 -2.19 2.83 6.28
N GLU A 20 -2.49 4.00 5.77
CA GLU A 20 -3.77 4.63 6.02
C GLU A 20 -4.91 3.80 5.46
N ILE A 21 -4.75 3.30 4.24
CA ILE A 21 -5.78 2.48 3.62
C ILE A 21 -5.98 1.18 4.41
N LEU A 22 -4.88 0.55 4.80
CA LEU A 22 -4.98 -0.69 5.55
C LEU A 22 -5.58 -0.46 6.95
N GLY A 23 -5.33 0.70 7.51
CA GLY A 23 -5.88 1.02 8.83
C GLY A 23 -7.35 1.33 8.82
N LYS A 24 -7.84 1.94 7.73
CA LYS A 24 -9.25 2.28 7.64
C LYS A 24 -10.10 1.13 7.13
N HIS A 25 -9.48 0.25 6.37
CA HIS A 25 -10.20 -0.85 5.77
C HIS A 25 -9.46 -2.13 6.11
N HIS A 26 -10.17 -3.22 6.13
CA HIS A 26 -9.55 -4.49 6.52
C HIS A 26 -9.07 -5.28 5.32
N PHE A 27 -8.41 -4.60 4.41
CA PHE A 27 -7.86 -5.26 3.24
C PHE A 27 -6.59 -6.00 3.62
N LYS A 28 -6.36 -7.10 2.97
CA LYS A 28 -5.13 -7.84 3.17
C LYS A 28 -4.08 -7.46 2.13
N LYS A 29 -4.51 -6.97 0.99
CA LYS A 29 -3.63 -6.60 -0.10
C LYS A 29 -4.15 -5.36 -0.78
N ILE A 30 -3.23 -4.57 -1.29
CA ILE A 30 -3.56 -3.35 -2.04
C ILE A 30 -2.78 -3.39 -3.33
N PRO A 31 -3.44 -3.24 -4.48
CA PRO A 31 -2.71 -3.21 -5.74
C PRO A 31 -1.98 -1.88 -5.92
N VAL A 32 -0.82 -1.94 -6.52
CA VAL A 32 -0.05 -0.76 -6.89
C VAL A 32 -0.27 -0.53 -8.38
N VAL A 33 -0.80 0.63 -8.71
CA VAL A 33 -1.22 0.93 -10.07
C VAL A 33 -0.47 2.16 -10.55
N ASN A 34 0.06 2.08 -11.77
CA ASN A 34 0.81 3.21 -12.31
C ASN A 34 -0.14 4.22 -12.96
N ASP A 35 0.43 5.26 -13.55
CA ASP A 35 -0.36 6.32 -14.13
C ASP A 35 -1.22 5.86 -15.28
N GLN A 36 -0.90 4.74 -15.87
CA GLN A 36 -1.65 4.21 -16.99
C GLN A 36 -2.74 3.26 -16.55
N GLY A 37 -2.89 3.08 -15.26
CA GLY A 37 -3.91 2.18 -14.77
C GLY A 37 -3.49 0.71 -14.76
N THR A 38 -2.22 0.44 -14.97
CA THR A 38 -1.72 -0.92 -14.98
C THR A 38 -1.23 -1.31 -13.60
N ILE A 39 -1.62 -2.51 -13.16
CA ILE A 39 -1.14 -3.01 -11.87
C ILE A 39 0.30 -3.44 -12.04
N VAL A 40 1.19 -2.79 -11.30
CA VAL A 40 2.60 -3.09 -11.38
C VAL A 40 3.10 -3.84 -10.16
N GLY A 41 2.26 -4.01 -9.17
CA GLY A 41 2.64 -4.76 -7.98
C GLY A 41 1.51 -4.86 -7.01
N VAL A 42 1.75 -5.51 -5.89
CA VAL A 42 0.75 -5.66 -4.84
C VAL A 42 1.47 -5.52 -3.52
N ILE A 43 0.88 -4.77 -2.62
CA ILE A 43 1.39 -4.61 -1.26
C ILE A 43 0.51 -5.43 -0.34
N SER A 44 1.10 -6.33 0.42
CA SER A 44 0.33 -7.08 1.39
C SER A 44 0.40 -6.36 2.74
N ARG A 45 -0.60 -6.62 3.56
CA ARG A 45 -0.64 -6.03 4.89
C ARG A 45 0.59 -6.44 5.71
N GLY A 46 0.98 -7.69 5.59
CA GLY A 46 2.16 -8.16 6.30
C GLY A 46 3.43 -7.47 5.87
N ASP A 47 3.54 -7.17 4.58
CA ASP A 47 4.71 -6.47 4.06
C ASP A 47 4.79 -5.05 4.62
N VAL A 48 3.66 -4.38 4.71
CA VAL A 48 3.63 -3.02 5.25
C VAL A 48 4.01 -3.03 6.71
N ILE A 49 3.48 -3.98 7.47
CA ILE A 49 3.81 -4.07 8.89
C ILE A 49 5.28 -4.39 9.06
N ARG A 50 5.82 -5.25 8.23
CA ARG A 50 7.23 -5.59 8.31
C ARG A 50 8.11 -4.37 8.06
N GLN A 51 7.74 -3.54 7.09
CA GLN A 51 8.49 -2.34 6.81
C GLN A 51 8.46 -1.38 7.98
N LEU A 52 7.32 -1.26 8.63
CA LEU A 52 7.22 -0.41 9.80
C LEU A 52 8.11 -0.89 10.94
N VAL A 53 8.09 -2.18 11.17
CA VAL A 53 8.89 -2.76 12.24
C VAL A 53 10.37 -2.56 11.93
N ASN A 54 10.77 -2.76 10.69
CA ASN A 54 12.16 -2.56 10.32
C ASN A 54 12.59 -1.13 10.51
N SER A 55 11.70 -0.18 10.26
CA SER A 55 12.01 1.22 10.45
C SER A 55 12.30 1.54 11.90
N PHE A 56 11.60 0.88 12.81
CA PHE A 56 11.86 1.09 14.22
C PHE A 56 13.10 0.35 14.70
N VAL A 57 13.25 -0.86 14.26
CA VAL A 57 14.30 -1.71 14.77
C VAL A 57 15.66 -1.35 14.24
N LEU A 58 15.72 -0.84 13.06
CA LEU A 58 16.95 -0.49 12.48
C LEU A 58 17.65 0.64 13.10
N ASN A 59 17.03 1.28 14.00
CA ASN A 59 17.63 2.41 14.55
C ASN A 59 18.07 2.12 15.90
N PRO A 60 19.20 1.54 16.11
CA PRO A 60 19.67 1.16 17.43
C PRO A 60 20.05 2.35 18.26
#